data_44764f4822c6fa843944cfe707d69bee
#
_entry.id   44764f4822c6fa843944cfe707d69bee
#
_cell.length_a   1.000
_cell.length_b   1.000
_cell.length_c   1.000
_cell.angle_alpha   90.00
_cell.angle_beta   90.00
_cell.angle_gamma   90.00
#
_symmetry.space_group_name_H-M   'P 1'
#
loop_
_entity.id
_entity.type
_entity.pdbx_description
1 polymer ?
#
loop_
_entity_poly.entity_id
_entity_poly.type
_entity_poly.pdbx_seq_one_letter_code
_entity_poly.pdbx_strand_id
1 'polypeptide(L)'
;MLKHLDITLAILAGGKATRMQGTNKALLKHNGVTFIEHIIGNLSDRFSETIIVSNDNEIDQVIQYPIYKDIINDRGPLGGIHSALTNASNQLVFIVSCDMPFANAEILDKIIEQANIDNYEAVVPIYIDRMEPLFALYSANTIVKLTEVLHGNKLSVKGFLEKINTNYIKLSATEEYNKCFTNINTLEEYYKY
;
A
#
# COMPACT_ATOMS: atom_id res chain seq x y z
N MET A 1 -14.30 -20.40 6.91
CA MET A 1 -14.19 -19.21 7.78
C MET A 1 -12.88 -18.54 7.40
N LEU A 2 -12.91 -17.36 6.79
CA LEU A 2 -11.69 -16.58 6.53
C LEU A 2 -11.12 -16.17 7.89
N LYS A 3 -9.87 -16.52 8.13
CA LYS A 3 -9.18 -16.16 9.38
C LYS A 3 -8.78 -14.70 9.25
N HIS A 4 -9.28 -13.81 10.09
CA HIS A 4 -8.76 -12.45 10.19
C HIS A 4 -7.29 -12.53 10.59
N LEU A 5 -6.46 -11.88 9.80
CA LEU A 5 -5.03 -11.78 10.07
C LEU A 5 -4.81 -10.67 11.12
N ASP A 6 -3.99 -10.93 12.14
CA ASP A 6 -3.54 -9.89 13.09
C ASP A 6 -2.54 -8.93 12.38
N ILE A 7 -3.02 -8.32 11.30
CA ILE A 7 -2.29 -7.43 10.40
C ILE A 7 -3.19 -6.22 10.15
N THR A 8 -2.61 -5.04 10.06
CA THR A 8 -3.30 -3.82 9.61
C THR A 8 -3.19 -3.70 8.09
N LEU A 9 -4.30 -3.51 7.39
CA LEU A 9 -4.31 -3.00 6.02
C LEU A 9 -4.16 -1.48 6.04
N ALA A 10 -3.14 -0.95 5.40
CA ALA A 10 -2.96 0.49 5.25
C ALA A 10 -3.02 0.90 3.77
N ILE A 11 -4.02 1.67 3.38
CA ILE A 11 -4.21 2.15 2.02
C ILE A 11 -3.60 3.56 1.92
N LEU A 12 -2.57 3.70 1.08
CA LEU A 12 -1.93 5.00 0.83
C LEU A 12 -2.70 5.74 -0.27
N ALA A 13 -3.46 6.74 0.11
CA ALA A 13 -4.34 7.54 -0.75
C ALA A 13 -3.94 9.02 -0.81
N GLY A 14 -2.64 9.32 -0.58
CA GLY A 14 -2.11 10.67 -0.50
C GLY A 14 -0.89 10.90 -1.39
N GLY A 15 -0.56 12.18 -1.58
CA GLY A 15 0.64 12.63 -2.30
C GLY A 15 0.33 13.53 -3.50
N LYS A 16 1.31 14.36 -3.90
CA LYS A 16 1.18 15.30 -5.04
C LYS A 16 0.97 14.56 -6.37
N ALA A 17 1.52 13.35 -6.51
CA ALA A 17 1.39 12.50 -7.69
C ALA A 17 0.05 11.76 -7.78
N THR A 18 -0.77 11.78 -6.73
CA THR A 18 -2.06 11.08 -6.70
C THR A 18 -3.20 11.90 -7.30
N ARG A 19 -2.96 13.13 -7.73
CA ARG A 19 -3.98 13.97 -8.36
C ARG A 19 -3.91 13.90 -9.87
N MET A 20 -5.03 13.51 -10.50
CA MET A 20 -5.25 13.59 -11.95
C MET A 20 -6.20 14.76 -12.23
N GLN A 21 -5.70 15.81 -12.94
CA GLN A 21 -6.46 17.04 -13.21
C GLN A 21 -7.09 17.67 -11.95
N GLY A 22 -6.40 17.58 -10.80
CA GLY A 22 -6.91 18.13 -9.53
C GLY A 22 -7.73 17.17 -8.69
N THR A 23 -8.16 16.03 -9.23
CA THR A 23 -8.92 14.99 -8.50
C THR A 23 -7.97 13.96 -7.88
N ASN A 24 -8.27 13.56 -6.63
CA ASN A 24 -7.55 12.47 -5.99
C ASN A 24 -7.84 11.15 -6.72
N LYS A 25 -6.79 10.41 -7.12
CA LYS A 25 -6.91 9.11 -7.80
C LYS A 25 -7.75 8.09 -7.00
N ALA A 26 -7.65 8.12 -5.67
CA ALA A 26 -8.44 7.25 -4.81
C ALA A 26 -9.96 7.40 -5.03
N LEU A 27 -10.41 8.59 -5.47
CA LEU A 27 -11.81 8.91 -5.72
C LEU A 27 -12.24 8.73 -7.18
N LEU A 28 -11.33 8.35 -8.08
CA LEU A 28 -11.71 7.98 -9.45
C LEU A 28 -12.59 6.73 -9.42
N LYS A 29 -13.56 6.67 -10.32
CA LYS A 29 -14.56 5.61 -10.35
C LYS A 29 -14.34 4.63 -11.51
N HIS A 30 -14.33 3.35 -11.20
CA HIS A 30 -14.46 2.28 -12.18
C HIS A 30 -15.79 1.55 -11.94
N ASN A 31 -16.64 1.48 -12.95
CA ASN A 31 -18.00 0.90 -12.85
C ASN A 31 -18.85 1.50 -11.70
N GLY A 32 -18.72 2.81 -11.46
CA GLY A 32 -19.47 3.53 -10.43
C GLY A 32 -18.90 3.47 -9.01
N VAL A 33 -17.89 2.65 -8.76
CA VAL A 33 -17.22 2.44 -7.45
C VAL A 33 -15.85 3.11 -7.47
N THR A 34 -15.46 3.82 -6.42
CA THR A 34 -14.16 4.48 -6.35
C THR A 34 -13.01 3.47 -6.23
N PHE A 35 -11.79 3.86 -6.61
CA PHE A 35 -10.61 3.00 -6.50
C PHE A 35 -10.36 2.55 -5.07
N ILE A 36 -10.52 3.47 -4.11
CA ILE A 36 -10.34 3.12 -2.70
C ILE A 36 -11.41 2.13 -2.21
N GLU A 37 -12.68 2.30 -2.64
CA GLU A 37 -13.74 1.33 -2.33
C GLU A 37 -13.48 -0.04 -2.95
N HIS A 38 -12.92 -0.10 -4.17
CA HIS A 38 -12.50 -1.36 -4.79
C HIS A 38 -11.45 -2.08 -3.94
N ILE A 39 -10.40 -1.35 -3.51
CA ILE A 39 -9.34 -1.93 -2.68
C ILE A 39 -9.90 -2.43 -1.35
N ILE A 40 -10.73 -1.62 -0.69
CA ILE A 40 -11.40 -1.99 0.57
C ILE A 40 -12.24 -3.24 0.37
N GLY A 41 -13.12 -3.26 -0.62
CA GLY A 41 -14.01 -4.40 -0.90
C GLY A 41 -13.27 -5.69 -1.24
N ASN A 42 -12.08 -5.58 -1.87
CA ASN A 42 -11.29 -6.76 -2.24
C ASN A 42 -10.42 -7.30 -1.09
N LEU A 43 -9.97 -6.44 -0.16
CA LEU A 43 -8.92 -6.81 0.79
C LEU A 43 -9.34 -6.73 2.26
N SER A 44 -10.20 -5.79 2.68
CA SER A 44 -10.40 -5.44 4.09
C SER A 44 -10.83 -6.63 4.96
N ASP A 45 -11.63 -7.53 4.44
CA ASP A 45 -12.14 -8.72 5.17
C ASP A 45 -11.03 -9.70 5.60
N ARG A 46 -9.80 -9.53 5.11
CA ARG A 46 -8.64 -10.36 5.50
C ARG A 46 -7.92 -9.84 6.73
N PHE A 47 -8.15 -8.60 7.11
CA PHE A 47 -7.39 -7.87 8.14
C PHE A 47 -8.22 -7.60 9.39
N SER A 48 -7.56 -7.57 10.55
CA SER A 48 -8.21 -7.19 11.81
C SER A 48 -8.41 -5.68 11.93
N GLU A 49 -7.66 -4.90 11.14
CA GLU A 49 -7.72 -3.44 11.11
C GLU A 49 -7.51 -2.94 9.68
N THR A 50 -8.22 -1.89 9.29
CA THR A 50 -8.00 -1.15 8.04
C THR A 50 -7.90 0.33 8.34
N ILE A 51 -6.82 0.97 7.86
CA ILE A 51 -6.57 2.41 7.98
C ILE A 51 -6.26 3.02 6.61
N ILE A 52 -6.54 4.31 6.49
CA ILE A 52 -6.21 5.09 5.29
C ILE A 52 -5.15 6.12 5.65
N VAL A 53 -4.17 6.32 4.78
CA VAL A 53 -3.21 7.43 4.92
C VAL A 53 -3.44 8.41 3.78
N SER A 54 -3.93 9.60 4.12
CA SER A 54 -4.22 10.65 3.14
C SER A 54 -4.13 12.04 3.74
N ASN A 55 -3.63 12.99 2.95
CA ASN A 55 -3.69 14.42 3.26
C ASN A 55 -4.92 15.10 2.64
N ASP A 56 -5.78 14.35 1.94
CA ASP A 56 -6.95 14.85 1.24
C ASP A 56 -8.21 14.66 2.09
N ASN A 57 -8.87 15.77 2.41
CA ASN A 57 -10.08 15.74 3.25
C ASN A 57 -11.32 15.25 2.48
N GLU A 58 -11.27 15.14 1.14
CA GLU A 58 -12.43 14.65 0.36
C GLU A 58 -12.67 13.15 0.59
N ILE A 59 -11.64 12.40 1.00
CA ILE A 59 -11.76 10.97 1.30
C ILE A 59 -12.67 10.72 2.51
N ASP A 60 -12.67 11.61 3.51
CA ASP A 60 -13.53 11.52 4.71
C ASP A 60 -15.02 11.46 4.37
N GLN A 61 -15.41 12.01 3.21
CA GLN A 61 -16.80 12.04 2.77
C GLN A 61 -17.28 10.73 2.14
N VAL A 62 -16.32 9.87 1.72
CA VAL A 62 -16.59 8.64 0.97
C VAL A 62 -16.36 7.40 1.83
N ILE A 63 -15.41 7.43 2.74
CA ILE A 63 -14.91 6.26 3.47
C ILE A 63 -15.14 6.38 4.97
N GLN A 64 -15.62 5.28 5.58
CA GLN A 64 -15.87 5.18 7.04
C GLN A 64 -14.77 4.39 7.78
N TYR A 65 -13.53 4.58 7.38
CA TYR A 65 -12.36 3.99 8.04
C TYR A 65 -11.49 5.08 8.68
N PRO A 66 -10.68 4.79 9.72
CA PRO A 66 -9.76 5.77 10.28
C PRO A 66 -8.81 6.33 9.22
N ILE A 67 -8.73 7.66 9.14
CA ILE A 67 -7.87 8.36 8.18
C ILE A 67 -6.81 9.14 8.95
N TYR A 68 -5.55 8.94 8.56
CA TYR A 68 -4.39 9.59 9.13
C TYR A 68 -3.66 10.41 8.07
N LYS A 69 -3.12 11.56 8.48
CA LYS A 69 -2.28 12.41 7.60
C LYS A 69 -0.83 11.99 7.67
N ASP A 70 -0.06 12.38 6.66
CA ASP A 70 1.39 12.23 6.71
C ASP A 70 1.96 12.97 7.93
N ILE A 71 2.68 12.25 8.79
CA ILE A 71 3.36 12.82 9.97
C ILE A 71 4.53 13.68 9.51
N ILE A 72 5.25 13.22 8.48
CA ILE A 72 6.37 13.93 7.86
C ILE A 72 5.98 14.23 6.42
N ASN A 73 5.64 15.51 6.17
CA ASN A 73 5.14 15.92 4.85
C ASN A 73 6.23 15.92 3.77
N ASP A 74 5.81 15.86 2.52
CA ASP A 74 6.67 15.98 1.33
C ASP A 74 7.79 14.91 1.24
N ARG A 75 7.54 13.72 1.79
CA ARG A 75 8.47 12.57 1.77
C ARG A 75 8.03 11.46 0.80
N GLY A 76 7.05 11.74 -0.07
CA GLY A 76 6.53 10.80 -1.05
C GLY A 76 6.02 9.50 -0.39
N PRO A 77 6.16 8.35 -1.05
CA PRO A 77 5.65 7.09 -0.52
C PRO A 77 6.23 6.69 0.86
N LEU A 78 7.48 7.09 1.16
CA LEU A 78 8.08 6.82 2.48
C LEU A 78 7.36 7.53 3.62
N GLY A 79 6.84 8.75 3.38
CA GLY A 79 6.02 9.47 4.36
C GLY A 79 4.72 8.73 4.66
N GLY A 80 4.06 8.22 3.62
CA GLY A 80 2.86 7.41 3.76
C GLY A 80 3.11 6.10 4.51
N ILE A 81 4.18 5.37 4.18
CA ILE A 81 4.59 4.15 4.89
C ILE A 81 4.88 4.46 6.37
N HIS A 82 5.60 5.55 6.65
CA HIS A 82 5.90 5.96 8.02
C HIS A 82 4.62 6.23 8.82
N SER A 83 3.69 6.97 8.25
CA SER A 83 2.41 7.29 8.91
C SER A 83 1.56 6.05 9.12
N ALA A 84 1.55 5.11 8.16
CA ALA A 84 0.88 3.83 8.29
C ALA A 84 1.44 3.01 9.45
N LEU A 85 2.77 2.83 9.50
CA LEU A 85 3.45 2.08 10.56
C LEU A 85 3.29 2.71 11.95
N THR A 86 3.17 4.04 12.02
CA THR A 86 3.00 4.77 13.29
C THR A 86 1.59 4.63 13.86
N ASN A 87 0.57 4.59 12.99
CA ASN A 87 -0.83 4.63 13.42
C ASN A 87 -1.49 3.25 13.44
N ALA A 88 -0.87 2.22 12.88
CA ALA A 88 -1.37 0.85 12.94
C ALA A 88 -1.34 0.29 14.37
N SER A 89 -2.40 -0.43 14.74
CA SER A 89 -2.49 -1.11 16.04
C SER A 89 -1.75 -2.45 16.04
N ASN A 90 -1.53 -3.05 14.88
CA ASN A 90 -0.84 -4.33 14.74
C ASN A 90 0.66 -4.16 14.46
N GLN A 91 1.42 -5.18 14.87
CA GLN A 91 2.87 -5.25 14.62
C GLN A 91 3.22 -5.38 13.14
N LEU A 92 2.30 -5.91 12.34
CA LEU A 92 2.45 -6.10 10.91
C LEU A 92 1.46 -5.22 10.16
N VAL A 93 1.95 -4.55 9.12
CA VAL A 93 1.17 -3.65 8.29
C VAL A 93 1.33 -4.03 6.83
N PHE A 94 0.22 -4.37 6.17
CA PHE A 94 0.20 -4.54 4.73
C PHE A 94 -0.12 -3.21 4.07
N ILE A 95 0.80 -2.73 3.26
CA ILE A 95 0.69 -1.47 2.52
C ILE A 95 0.14 -1.73 1.13
N VAL A 96 -0.86 -0.95 0.72
CA VAL A 96 -1.34 -0.91 -0.67
C VAL A 96 -1.52 0.53 -1.14
N SER A 97 -1.12 0.82 -2.38
CA SER A 97 -1.32 2.14 -3.00
C SER A 97 -2.70 2.25 -3.64
N CYS A 98 -3.32 3.42 -3.54
CA CYS A 98 -4.64 3.68 -4.15
C CYS A 98 -4.64 3.66 -5.69
N ASP A 99 -3.49 3.66 -6.35
CA ASP A 99 -3.37 3.53 -7.79
C ASP A 99 -3.40 2.07 -8.29
N MET A 100 -3.59 1.10 -7.37
CA MET A 100 -3.76 -0.33 -7.64
C MET A 100 -5.20 -0.80 -7.37
N PRO A 101 -6.22 -0.32 -8.08
CA PRO A 101 -7.64 -0.60 -7.77
C PRO A 101 -8.02 -2.07 -7.96
N PHE A 102 -7.21 -2.84 -8.67
CA PHE A 102 -7.42 -4.27 -8.90
C PHE A 102 -6.62 -5.16 -7.94
N ALA A 103 -6.18 -4.59 -6.82
CA ALA A 103 -5.55 -5.35 -5.74
C ALA A 103 -6.37 -6.61 -5.41
N ASN A 104 -5.69 -7.77 -5.30
CA ASN A 104 -6.33 -9.07 -5.26
C ASN A 104 -5.97 -9.81 -3.97
N ALA A 105 -6.99 -10.36 -3.29
CA ALA A 105 -6.83 -11.07 -2.03
C ALA A 105 -6.05 -12.40 -2.18
N GLU A 106 -6.16 -13.11 -3.32
CA GLU A 106 -5.42 -14.35 -3.52
C GLU A 106 -3.92 -14.10 -3.63
N ILE A 107 -3.53 -12.99 -4.25
CA ILE A 107 -2.12 -12.58 -4.35
C ILE A 107 -1.60 -12.15 -2.98
N LEU A 108 -2.41 -11.42 -2.21
CA LEU A 108 -2.13 -11.10 -0.83
C LEU A 108 -1.90 -12.37 0.00
N ASP A 109 -2.82 -13.34 -0.07
CA ASP A 109 -2.72 -14.60 0.68
C ASP A 109 -1.39 -15.34 0.34
N LYS A 110 -1.01 -15.41 -0.94
CA LYS A 110 0.27 -15.99 -1.38
C LYS A 110 1.50 -15.26 -0.82
N ILE A 111 1.45 -13.94 -0.74
CA ILE A 111 2.53 -13.14 -0.14
C ILE A 111 2.64 -13.46 1.35
N ILE A 112 1.51 -13.53 2.06
CA ILE A 112 1.49 -13.80 3.49
C ILE A 112 1.91 -15.22 3.81
N GLU A 113 1.48 -16.21 3.02
CA GLU A 113 1.90 -17.62 3.18
C GLU A 113 3.41 -17.81 2.99
N GLN A 114 4.03 -17.07 2.10
CA GLN A 114 5.47 -17.12 1.84
C GLN A 114 6.28 -16.18 2.72
N ALA A 115 5.59 -15.30 3.46
CA ALA A 115 6.21 -14.36 4.37
C ALA A 115 6.71 -15.09 5.61
N ASN A 116 7.96 -15.52 5.64
CA ASN A 116 8.61 -15.99 6.87
C ASN A 116 8.85 -14.79 7.81
N ILE A 117 7.75 -14.25 8.36
CA ILE A 117 7.66 -12.96 9.07
C ILE A 117 8.57 -12.91 10.30
N ASP A 118 8.79 -14.06 10.96
CA ASP A 118 9.65 -14.14 12.16
C ASP A 118 11.12 -13.80 11.86
N ASN A 119 11.52 -13.91 10.59
CA ASN A 119 12.90 -13.71 10.16
C ASN A 119 13.11 -12.42 9.35
N TYR A 120 12.03 -11.71 8.95
CA TYR A 120 12.13 -10.56 8.06
C TYR A 120 11.39 -9.34 8.58
N GLU A 121 11.92 -8.15 8.28
CA GLU A 121 11.33 -6.86 8.64
C GLU A 121 10.37 -6.33 7.54
N ALA A 122 10.51 -6.82 6.31
CA ALA A 122 9.58 -6.57 5.22
C ALA A 122 9.51 -7.77 4.26
N VAL A 123 8.36 -7.91 3.60
CA VAL A 123 8.15 -8.89 2.52
C VAL A 123 7.60 -8.15 1.31
N VAL A 124 8.39 -8.14 0.24
CA VAL A 124 8.10 -7.35 -0.95
C VAL A 124 8.02 -8.26 -2.18
N PRO A 125 6.89 -8.27 -2.90
CA PRO A 125 6.79 -9.04 -4.14
C PRO A 125 7.63 -8.41 -5.25
N ILE A 126 8.21 -9.28 -6.08
CA ILE A 126 8.83 -8.94 -7.36
C ILE A 126 7.96 -9.50 -8.47
N TYR A 127 7.42 -8.63 -9.29
CA TYR A 127 6.62 -8.98 -10.45
C TYR A 127 7.26 -8.43 -11.72
N ILE A 128 7.55 -9.29 -12.72
CA ILE A 128 8.25 -8.94 -13.97
C ILE A 128 9.47 -8.03 -13.69
N ASP A 129 10.38 -8.51 -12.83
CA ASP A 129 11.62 -7.82 -12.42
C ASP A 129 11.44 -6.44 -11.74
N ARG A 130 10.22 -6.08 -11.37
CA ARG A 130 9.90 -4.88 -10.61
C ARG A 130 9.52 -5.23 -9.18
N MET A 131 10.09 -4.51 -8.23
CA MET A 131 9.63 -4.55 -6.84
C MET A 131 8.32 -3.78 -6.72
N GLU A 132 7.39 -4.35 -5.97
CA GLU A 132 6.11 -3.70 -5.65
C GLU A 132 6.03 -3.34 -4.15
N PRO A 133 6.80 -2.34 -3.72
CA PRO A 133 6.91 -2.01 -2.30
C PRO A 133 5.66 -1.32 -1.74
N LEU A 134 4.74 -0.92 -2.59
CA LEU A 134 3.43 -0.38 -2.21
C LEU A 134 2.29 -1.42 -2.40
N PHE A 135 2.65 -2.69 -2.47
CA PHE A 135 1.80 -3.87 -2.26
C PHE A 135 2.60 -4.90 -1.46
N ALA A 136 2.93 -4.56 -0.22
CA ALA A 136 3.95 -5.28 0.54
C ALA A 136 3.65 -5.26 2.05
N LEU A 137 4.22 -6.25 2.76
CA LEU A 137 4.11 -6.38 4.20
C LEU A 137 5.33 -5.77 4.89
N TYR A 138 5.11 -5.01 5.95
CA TYR A 138 6.13 -4.37 6.76
C TYR A 138 5.93 -4.65 8.25
N SER A 139 7.03 -4.80 8.98
CA SER A 139 7.00 -4.79 10.45
C SER A 139 7.04 -3.36 10.97
N ALA A 140 6.21 -3.04 11.97
CA ALA A 140 6.24 -1.76 12.69
C ALA A 140 7.61 -1.47 13.33
N ASN A 141 8.41 -2.49 13.62
CA ASN A 141 9.77 -2.33 14.16
C ASN A 141 10.72 -1.56 13.21
N THR A 142 10.37 -1.46 11.92
CA THR A 142 11.17 -0.73 10.93
C THR A 142 11.07 0.80 11.06
N ILE A 143 10.14 1.31 11.88
CA ILE A 143 9.83 2.74 11.99
C ILE A 143 11.06 3.58 12.37
N VAL A 144 11.93 3.09 13.24
CA VAL A 144 13.15 3.81 13.65
C VAL A 144 14.08 4.00 12.45
N LYS A 145 14.37 2.92 11.71
CA LYS A 145 15.20 2.96 10.50
C LYS A 145 14.57 3.81 9.40
N LEU A 146 13.25 3.76 9.26
CA LEU A 146 12.51 4.57 8.29
C LEU A 146 12.59 6.06 8.64
N THR A 147 12.44 6.41 9.90
CA THR A 147 12.58 7.79 10.39
C THR A 147 13.97 8.36 10.08
N GLU A 148 15.04 7.57 10.28
CA GLU A 148 16.40 7.98 9.90
C GLU A 148 16.53 8.25 8.40
N VAL A 149 15.92 7.39 7.55
CA VAL A 149 15.90 7.60 6.10
C VAL A 149 15.15 8.86 5.72
N LEU A 150 14.04 9.15 6.40
CA LEU A 150 13.21 10.34 6.15
C LEU A 150 13.91 11.67 6.51
N HIS A 151 14.83 11.65 7.46
CA HIS A 151 15.67 12.81 7.79
C HIS A 151 16.89 12.94 6.87
N GLY A 152 17.19 11.94 6.05
CA GLY A 152 18.29 11.95 5.10
C GLY A 152 17.98 12.69 3.79
N ASN A 153 19.02 12.86 2.96
CA ASN A 153 18.92 13.57 1.68
C ASN A 153 18.44 12.69 0.51
N LYS A 154 18.47 11.35 0.66
CA LYS A 154 18.08 10.39 -0.39
C LYS A 154 16.80 9.66 0.04
N LEU A 155 15.68 10.14 -0.47
CA LEU A 155 14.37 9.55 -0.23
C LEU A 155 14.06 8.51 -1.32
N SER A 156 14.22 7.24 -1.00
CA SER A 156 13.97 6.12 -1.91
C SER A 156 13.45 4.93 -1.12
N VAL A 157 12.30 4.38 -1.55
CA VAL A 157 11.77 3.16 -0.95
C VAL A 157 12.76 2.01 -1.12
N LYS A 158 13.40 1.89 -2.29
CA LYS A 158 14.48 0.92 -2.51
C LYS A 158 15.60 1.08 -1.49
N GLY A 159 16.09 2.31 -1.29
CA GLY A 159 17.16 2.60 -0.33
C GLY A 159 16.77 2.33 1.12
N PHE A 160 15.49 2.43 1.46
CA PHE A 160 14.98 1.99 2.76
C PHE A 160 15.00 0.46 2.88
N LEU A 161 14.49 -0.25 1.87
CA LEU A 161 14.47 -1.73 1.85
C LEU A 161 15.88 -2.34 1.94
N GLU A 162 16.89 -1.67 1.41
CA GLU A 162 18.30 -2.09 1.51
C GLU A 162 18.87 -1.95 2.93
N LYS A 163 18.22 -1.18 3.82
CA LYS A 163 18.64 -0.98 5.22
C LYS A 163 17.95 -1.89 6.22
N ILE A 164 16.93 -2.62 5.78
CA ILE A 164 16.16 -3.56 6.61
C ILE A 164 16.29 -4.98 6.06
N ASN A 165 15.98 -5.96 6.89
CA ASN A 165 15.99 -7.36 6.44
C ASN A 165 14.73 -7.65 5.61
N THR A 166 14.84 -7.56 4.28
CA THR A 166 13.74 -7.71 3.33
C THR A 166 13.73 -9.07 2.66
N ASN A 167 12.61 -9.78 2.73
CA ASN A 167 12.33 -10.95 1.91
C ASN A 167 11.71 -10.52 0.57
N TYR A 168 12.29 -10.95 -0.54
CA TYR A 168 11.77 -10.70 -1.88
C TYR A 168 11.12 -11.95 -2.46
N ILE A 169 9.81 -11.89 -2.68
CA ILE A 169 9.03 -13.01 -3.22
C ILE A 169 8.82 -12.81 -4.73
N LYS A 170 9.40 -13.69 -5.54
CA LYS A 170 9.19 -13.66 -6.99
C LYS A 170 7.85 -14.28 -7.35
N LEU A 171 7.02 -13.49 -8.01
CA LEU A 171 5.72 -13.93 -8.52
C LEU A 171 5.81 -14.28 -10.01
N SER A 172 5.12 -15.35 -10.41
CA SER A 172 5.02 -15.76 -11.81
C SER A 172 4.19 -14.78 -12.61
N ALA A 173 4.57 -14.51 -13.86
CA ALA A 173 3.77 -13.67 -14.75
C ALA A 173 2.48 -14.40 -15.16
N THR A 174 1.35 -13.91 -14.67
CA THR A 174 0.00 -14.37 -15.04
C THR A 174 -0.86 -13.16 -15.41
N GLU A 175 -1.96 -13.37 -16.13
CA GLU A 175 -2.90 -12.30 -16.47
C GLU A 175 -3.53 -11.66 -15.22
N GLU A 176 -3.82 -12.46 -14.21
CA GLU A 176 -4.36 -12.03 -12.92
C GLU A 176 -3.38 -11.10 -12.20
N TYR A 177 -2.07 -11.46 -12.15
CA TYR A 177 -1.04 -10.64 -11.53
C TYR A 177 -0.77 -9.37 -12.32
N ASN A 178 -0.82 -9.44 -13.66
CA ASN A 178 -0.77 -8.24 -14.51
C ASN A 178 -1.84 -7.23 -14.10
N LYS A 179 -3.07 -7.70 -13.94
CA LYS A 179 -4.19 -6.85 -13.54
C LYS A 179 -3.99 -6.26 -12.14
N CYS A 180 -3.60 -7.08 -11.16
CA CYS A 180 -3.36 -6.64 -9.78
C CYS A 180 -2.29 -5.54 -9.71
N PHE A 181 -1.15 -5.71 -10.40
CA PHE A 181 -0.03 -4.77 -10.40
C PHE A 181 -0.13 -3.68 -11.48
N THR A 182 -1.30 -3.54 -12.11
CA THR A 182 -1.57 -2.41 -12.99
C THR A 182 -1.80 -1.15 -12.18
N ASN A 183 -0.85 -0.21 -12.31
CA ASN A 183 -0.97 1.12 -11.74
C ASN A 183 -1.67 2.05 -12.73
N ILE A 184 -2.73 2.72 -12.29
CA ILE A 184 -3.44 3.72 -13.10
C ILE A 184 -2.87 5.10 -12.77
N ASN A 185 -1.96 5.61 -13.60
CA ASN A 185 -1.26 6.87 -13.38
C ASN A 185 -1.69 8.01 -14.30
N THR A 186 -2.35 7.68 -15.43
CA THR A 186 -2.78 8.65 -16.44
C THR A 186 -4.24 8.47 -16.80
N LEU A 187 -4.86 9.52 -17.36
CA LEU A 187 -6.23 9.44 -17.88
C LEU A 187 -6.35 8.41 -19.02
N GLU A 188 -5.30 8.27 -19.83
CA GLU A 188 -5.28 7.27 -20.91
C GLU A 188 -5.34 5.84 -20.33
N GLU A 189 -4.62 5.57 -19.24
CA GLU A 189 -4.69 4.30 -18.52
C GLU A 189 -6.08 4.13 -17.87
N TYR A 190 -6.61 5.18 -17.25
CA TYR A 190 -7.94 5.17 -16.64
C TYR A 190 -9.05 4.81 -17.63
N TYR A 191 -9.03 5.37 -18.86
CA TYR A 191 -10.07 5.10 -19.86
C TYR A 191 -9.94 3.74 -20.57
N LYS A 192 -8.88 2.97 -20.29
CA LYS A 192 -8.73 1.59 -20.80
C LYS A 192 -9.50 0.55 -19.96
N TYR A 193 -9.90 0.94 -18.78
CA TYR A 193 -10.62 0.09 -17.81
C TYR A 193 -12.01 0.64 -17.51
#